data_dc146c183bde8b6be5e0ab652ffef9b8
#
_entry.id   dc146c183bde8b6be5e0ab652ffef9b8
#
_cell.length_a   1.000
_cell.length_b   1.000
_cell.length_c   1.000
_cell.angle_alpha   90.00
_cell.angle_beta   90.00
_cell.angle_gamma   90.00
#
_symmetry.space_group_name_H-M   'P 1'
#
loop_
_entity.id
_entity.type
_entity.pdbx_description
1 polymer ?
#
loop_
_entity_poly.entity_id
_entity_poly.type
_entity_poly.pdbx_seq_one_letter_code
_entity_poly.pdbx_strand_id
1 'polypeptide(L)'
;MKTAYCVPVLMYHHVSPVVGSLTTSPENFESQIAGLARHGYRGLTAGEFADFLAGKPTPPKSVLITFDDGYLDNWVYAHPVLQKYSMHAVLFLITGLIGEGPARAHAGQQGVALPTVSCHLQAKALLAAGNPDPVMLRWSEVLAMQEAGSFEFHSHTHTHNRWDLTGESREVCLQHLKQDLTDSRASLQQRLGAMTEHFCWPQGYFAQDYVALAQASGFQYLYTTVAHGQNL
;
A
#
# COMPACT_ATOMS: atom_id res chain seq x y z
N MET A 1 1.49 -23.66 -21.47
CA MET A 1 0.38 -22.95 -20.81
C MET A 1 0.30 -21.54 -21.38
N LYS A 2 -0.91 -20.94 -21.51
CA LYS A 2 -1.01 -19.52 -21.88
C LYS A 2 -0.44 -18.69 -20.70
N THR A 3 0.37 -17.69 -20.99
CA THR A 3 0.92 -16.75 -20.00
C THR A 3 0.29 -15.37 -20.17
N ALA A 4 0.27 -14.56 -19.11
CA ALA A 4 -0.17 -13.18 -19.17
C ALA A 4 0.75 -12.38 -20.09
N TYR A 5 0.17 -11.58 -20.97
CA TYR A 5 0.91 -10.64 -21.82
C TYR A 5 1.14 -9.31 -21.08
N CYS A 6 0.18 -8.91 -20.24
CA CYS A 6 0.26 -7.76 -19.36
C CYS A 6 -0.44 -8.07 -18.04
N VAL A 7 -0.04 -7.38 -16.98
CA VAL A 7 -0.68 -7.42 -15.66
C VAL A 7 -1.18 -6.01 -15.34
N PRO A 8 -2.50 -5.76 -15.30
CA PRO A 8 -3.03 -4.50 -14.84
C PRO A 8 -2.60 -4.24 -13.38
N VAL A 9 -2.25 -2.99 -13.08
CA VAL A 9 -1.99 -2.52 -11.71
C VAL A 9 -3.11 -1.56 -11.32
N LEU A 10 -3.85 -1.90 -10.27
CA LEU A 10 -4.94 -1.08 -9.73
C LEU A 10 -4.45 -0.41 -8.45
N MET A 11 -4.55 0.91 -8.39
CA MET A 11 -4.11 1.71 -7.24
C MET A 11 -5.31 2.25 -6.47
N TYR A 12 -5.32 2.01 -5.17
CA TYR A 12 -6.29 2.52 -4.20
C TYR A 12 -5.58 3.26 -3.06
N HIS A 13 -6.32 4.12 -2.35
CA HIS A 13 -5.88 4.71 -1.08
C HIS A 13 -6.95 4.46 -0.03
N HIS A 14 -8.13 5.11 -0.16
CA HIS A 14 -9.25 4.94 0.75
C HIS A 14 -10.32 4.01 0.18
N VAL A 15 -10.82 3.09 1.01
CA VAL A 15 -12.09 2.39 0.79
C VAL A 15 -13.03 2.80 1.93
N SER A 16 -13.86 3.80 1.71
CA SER A 16 -14.60 4.48 2.77
C SER A 16 -16.00 4.89 2.33
N PRO A 17 -17.02 4.80 3.22
CA PRO A 17 -18.33 5.39 2.96
C PRO A 17 -18.32 6.93 2.98
N VAL A 18 -17.23 7.54 3.49
CA VAL A 18 -17.09 8.99 3.54
C VAL A 18 -16.49 9.49 2.23
N VAL A 19 -17.27 10.24 1.47
CA VAL A 19 -16.86 10.76 0.15
C VAL A 19 -15.67 11.72 0.29
N GLY A 20 -14.69 11.56 -0.59
CA GLY A 20 -13.50 12.39 -0.62
C GLY A 20 -12.63 12.13 -1.85
N SER A 21 -11.54 12.89 -1.98
CA SER A 21 -10.50 12.60 -2.97
C SER A 21 -9.81 11.26 -2.64
N LEU A 22 -9.33 10.56 -3.66
CA LEU A 22 -8.63 9.25 -3.53
C LEU A 22 -9.48 8.17 -2.84
N THR A 23 -10.82 8.30 -2.87
CA THR A 23 -11.74 7.42 -2.16
C THR A 23 -12.61 6.63 -3.13
N THR A 24 -12.67 5.32 -2.92
CA THR A 24 -13.64 4.40 -3.51
C THR A 24 -14.63 3.99 -2.43
N SER A 25 -15.96 4.01 -2.71
CA SER A 25 -16.91 3.52 -1.72
C SER A 25 -16.78 2.02 -1.50
N PRO A 26 -17.13 1.47 -0.31
CA PRO A 26 -17.08 0.04 -0.04
C PRO A 26 -17.87 -0.79 -1.07
N GLU A 27 -19.05 -0.31 -1.50
CA GLU A 27 -19.89 -0.98 -2.48
C GLU A 27 -19.23 -1.01 -3.87
N ASN A 28 -18.62 0.11 -4.30
CA ASN A 28 -17.90 0.16 -5.56
C ASN A 28 -16.65 -0.72 -5.52
N PHE A 29 -15.88 -0.68 -4.43
CA PHE A 29 -14.72 -1.55 -4.26
C PHE A 29 -15.13 -3.02 -4.30
N GLU A 30 -16.15 -3.41 -3.55
CA GLU A 30 -16.67 -4.78 -3.58
C GLU A 30 -17.13 -5.20 -4.97
N SER A 31 -17.84 -4.32 -5.69
CA SER A 31 -18.29 -4.58 -7.06
C SER A 31 -17.13 -4.81 -8.02
N GLN A 32 -16.05 -4.04 -7.89
CA GLN A 32 -14.82 -4.19 -8.71
C GLN A 32 -14.12 -5.52 -8.40
N ILE A 33 -13.91 -5.82 -7.12
CA ILE A 33 -13.25 -7.07 -6.68
C ILE A 33 -14.08 -8.31 -7.06
N ALA A 34 -15.40 -8.27 -6.83
CA ALA A 34 -16.32 -9.32 -7.26
C ALA A 34 -16.31 -9.52 -8.78
N GLY A 35 -16.23 -8.42 -9.53
CA GLY A 35 -16.09 -8.44 -10.98
C GLY A 35 -14.81 -9.17 -11.43
N LEU A 36 -13.68 -8.84 -10.85
CA LEU A 36 -12.41 -9.51 -11.11
C LEU A 36 -12.49 -11.01 -10.81
N ALA A 37 -12.96 -11.37 -9.60
CA ALA A 37 -13.09 -12.76 -9.17
C ALA A 37 -14.02 -13.55 -10.09
N ARG A 38 -15.20 -13.02 -10.43
CA ARG A 38 -16.17 -13.65 -11.34
C ARG A 38 -15.60 -13.91 -12.74
N HIS A 39 -14.72 -13.03 -13.22
CA HIS A 39 -14.04 -13.21 -14.50
C HIS A 39 -12.78 -14.09 -14.42
N GLY A 40 -12.48 -14.65 -13.24
CA GLY A 40 -11.36 -15.55 -13.01
C GLY A 40 -9.99 -14.84 -12.93
N TYR A 41 -9.99 -13.55 -12.61
CA TYR A 41 -8.74 -12.87 -12.24
C TYR A 41 -8.31 -13.27 -10.83
N ARG A 42 -7.00 -13.28 -10.61
CA ARG A 42 -6.39 -13.45 -9.28
C ARG A 42 -5.48 -12.26 -8.95
N GLY A 43 -5.45 -11.85 -7.69
CA GLY A 43 -4.47 -10.92 -7.17
C GLY A 43 -3.09 -11.56 -7.12
N LEU A 44 -2.08 -10.86 -7.62
CA LEU A 44 -0.69 -11.27 -7.51
C LEU A 44 -0.08 -10.74 -6.20
N THR A 45 0.87 -11.50 -5.67
CA THR A 45 1.84 -10.95 -4.70
C THR A 45 2.84 -10.05 -5.42
N ALA A 46 3.54 -9.19 -4.68
CA ALA A 46 4.62 -8.36 -5.21
C ALA A 46 5.75 -9.22 -5.79
N GLY A 47 6.06 -10.36 -5.15
CA GLY A 47 7.03 -11.33 -5.66
C GLY A 47 6.59 -11.98 -6.98
N GLU A 48 5.33 -12.37 -7.12
CA GLU A 48 4.80 -12.87 -8.39
C GLU A 48 4.79 -11.81 -9.49
N PHE A 49 4.55 -10.55 -9.12
CA PHE A 49 4.65 -9.44 -10.07
C PHE A 49 6.11 -9.17 -10.48
N ALA A 50 7.06 -9.26 -9.54
CA ALA A 50 8.49 -9.20 -9.86
C ALA A 50 8.92 -10.33 -10.82
N ASP A 51 8.41 -11.53 -10.59
CA ASP A 51 8.62 -12.67 -11.50
C ASP A 51 8.06 -12.40 -12.92
N PHE A 52 6.89 -11.76 -13.00
CA PHE A 52 6.33 -11.33 -14.29
C PHE A 52 7.24 -10.31 -14.99
N LEU A 53 7.74 -9.30 -14.27
CA LEU A 53 8.68 -8.31 -14.82
C LEU A 53 10.01 -8.93 -15.26
N ALA A 54 10.44 -10.00 -14.62
CA ALA A 54 11.60 -10.80 -15.01
C ALA A 54 11.32 -11.78 -16.19
N GLY A 55 10.12 -11.72 -16.79
CA GLY A 55 9.74 -12.57 -17.93
C GLY A 55 9.37 -14.00 -17.56
N LYS A 56 9.16 -14.31 -16.28
CA LYS A 56 8.70 -15.64 -15.88
C LYS A 56 7.23 -15.87 -16.25
N PRO A 57 6.82 -17.12 -16.54
CA PRO A 57 5.45 -17.44 -16.86
C PRO A 57 4.49 -17.04 -15.74
N THR A 58 3.54 -16.18 -16.06
CA THR A 58 2.51 -15.69 -15.12
C THR A 58 1.13 -16.11 -15.63
N PRO A 59 0.23 -16.62 -14.79
CA PRO A 59 -1.10 -17.04 -15.23
C PRO A 59 -1.84 -15.91 -15.96
N PRO A 60 -2.57 -16.20 -17.04
CA PRO A 60 -3.47 -15.22 -17.64
C PRO A 60 -4.53 -14.77 -16.62
N LYS A 61 -5.08 -13.57 -16.80
CA LYS A 61 -6.03 -12.97 -15.85
C LYS A 61 -5.43 -12.76 -14.45
N SER A 62 -4.19 -12.28 -14.41
CA SER A 62 -3.55 -11.78 -13.20
C SER A 62 -3.72 -10.26 -13.11
N VAL A 63 -3.82 -9.74 -11.88
CA VAL A 63 -3.93 -8.32 -11.56
C VAL A 63 -3.10 -8.04 -10.31
N LEU A 64 -2.39 -6.92 -10.28
CA LEU A 64 -1.79 -6.41 -9.04
C LEU A 64 -2.73 -5.36 -8.46
N ILE A 65 -3.21 -5.59 -7.25
CA ILE A 65 -4.05 -4.64 -6.52
C ILE A 65 -3.13 -3.96 -5.50
N THR A 66 -3.00 -2.64 -5.58
CA THR A 66 -2.15 -1.88 -4.65
C THR A 66 -2.95 -0.87 -3.86
N PHE A 67 -2.49 -0.64 -2.63
CA PHE A 67 -2.95 0.41 -1.74
C PHE A 67 -1.75 1.20 -1.24
N ASP A 68 -1.95 2.50 -1.03
CA ASP A 68 -0.93 3.38 -0.49
C ASP A 68 -1.32 3.91 0.89
N ASP A 69 -0.33 4.42 1.63
CA ASP A 69 -0.38 5.11 2.91
C ASP A 69 -0.63 4.21 4.14
N GLY A 70 -1.58 3.30 4.11
CA GLY A 70 -1.95 2.48 5.27
C GLY A 70 -3.05 3.10 6.13
N TYR A 71 -4.11 3.60 5.49
CA TYR A 71 -5.27 4.14 6.19
C TYR A 71 -6.11 3.06 6.91
N LEU A 72 -6.74 3.46 8.02
CA LEU A 72 -7.62 2.60 8.82
C LEU A 72 -8.71 1.92 8.01
N ASP A 73 -9.29 2.62 7.03
CA ASP A 73 -10.39 2.11 6.23
C ASP A 73 -9.98 0.92 5.33
N ASN A 74 -8.69 0.71 5.09
CA ASN A 74 -8.19 -0.50 4.43
C ASN A 74 -8.42 -1.75 5.30
N TRP A 75 -8.26 -1.65 6.62
CA TRP A 75 -8.65 -2.68 7.56
C TRP A 75 -10.16 -2.83 7.66
N VAL A 76 -10.87 -1.70 7.82
CA VAL A 76 -12.30 -1.72 8.14
C VAL A 76 -13.13 -2.27 6.98
N TYR A 77 -12.82 -1.87 5.76
CA TYR A 77 -13.66 -2.16 4.59
C TYR A 77 -12.96 -2.97 3.50
N ALA A 78 -11.69 -2.68 3.15
CA ALA A 78 -11.03 -3.38 2.05
C ALA A 78 -10.67 -4.81 2.41
N HIS A 79 -10.09 -5.04 3.59
CA HIS A 79 -9.69 -6.35 4.08
C HIS A 79 -10.81 -7.41 4.01
N PRO A 80 -12.01 -7.20 4.58
CA PRO A 80 -13.06 -8.20 4.54
C PRO A 80 -13.57 -8.49 3.11
N VAL A 81 -13.54 -7.50 2.22
CA VAL A 81 -13.90 -7.71 0.82
C VAL A 81 -12.86 -8.59 0.12
N LEU A 82 -11.56 -8.31 0.29
CA LEU A 82 -10.50 -9.13 -0.30
C LEU A 82 -10.56 -10.57 0.20
N GLN A 83 -10.79 -10.78 1.50
CA GLN A 83 -11.00 -12.12 2.07
C GLN A 83 -12.20 -12.83 1.45
N LYS A 84 -13.34 -12.16 1.35
CA LYS A 84 -14.60 -12.71 0.81
C LYS A 84 -14.42 -13.27 -0.61
N TYR A 85 -13.59 -12.62 -1.42
CA TYR A 85 -13.36 -13.02 -2.81
C TYR A 85 -12.02 -13.73 -3.04
N SER A 86 -11.28 -14.08 -1.97
CA SER A 86 -9.96 -14.71 -2.03
C SER A 86 -9.00 -13.95 -2.94
N MET A 87 -9.04 -12.62 -2.84
CA MET A 87 -8.13 -11.72 -3.55
C MET A 87 -7.01 -11.27 -2.64
N HIS A 88 -5.85 -11.06 -3.23
CA HIS A 88 -4.65 -10.54 -2.57
C HIS A 88 -4.34 -9.12 -3.06
N ALA A 89 -3.84 -8.28 -2.16
CA ALA A 89 -3.40 -6.93 -2.46
C ALA A 89 -2.04 -6.61 -1.79
N VAL A 90 -1.33 -5.66 -2.36
CA VAL A 90 -0.09 -5.08 -1.83
C VAL A 90 -0.44 -3.75 -1.17
N LEU A 91 0.05 -3.49 0.05
CA LEU A 91 -0.13 -2.21 0.71
C LEU A 91 1.23 -1.59 1.05
N PHE A 92 1.48 -0.40 0.52
CA PHE A 92 2.68 0.38 0.79
C PHE A 92 2.44 1.27 2.01
N LEU A 93 3.13 0.95 3.13
CA LEU A 93 2.92 1.59 4.43
C LEU A 93 3.84 2.80 4.63
N ILE A 94 3.27 3.90 5.14
CA ILE A 94 4.02 4.97 5.80
C ILE A 94 4.34 4.48 7.22
N THR A 95 5.48 3.82 7.38
CA THR A 95 5.75 3.01 8.58
C THR A 95 5.82 3.81 9.88
N GLY A 96 6.17 5.09 9.82
CA GLY A 96 6.22 5.98 10.97
C GLY A 96 4.85 6.44 11.48
N LEU A 97 3.78 6.19 10.70
CA LEU A 97 2.41 6.58 11.05
C LEU A 97 1.55 5.41 11.56
N ILE A 98 2.06 4.16 11.45
CA ILE A 98 1.34 2.97 11.91
C ILE A 98 1.36 2.90 13.43
N GLY A 99 0.16 2.85 14.03
CA GLY A 99 -0.05 2.92 15.47
C GLY A 99 0.13 1.60 16.21
N GLU A 100 0.09 1.69 17.52
CA GLU A 100 0.05 0.55 18.45
C GLU A 100 -1.36 0.37 19.01
N GLY A 101 -1.63 -0.80 19.59
CA GLY A 101 -2.88 -1.12 20.26
C GLY A 101 -3.59 -2.35 19.69
N PRO A 102 -4.71 -2.77 20.27
CA PRO A 102 -5.47 -3.90 19.76
C PRO A 102 -6.13 -3.58 18.42
N ALA A 103 -6.33 -4.60 17.58
CA ALA A 103 -7.05 -4.45 16.32
C ALA A 103 -8.48 -3.96 16.57
N ARG A 104 -8.91 -2.99 15.78
CA ARG A 104 -10.27 -2.45 15.82
C ARG A 104 -11.24 -3.37 15.07
N ALA A 105 -12.54 -3.13 15.22
CA ALA A 105 -13.57 -3.88 14.48
C ALA A 105 -13.51 -3.57 12.97
N HIS A 106 -13.91 -4.55 12.15
CA HIS A 106 -14.02 -4.39 10.69
C HIS A 106 -15.37 -4.94 10.18
N ALA A 107 -15.76 -4.53 8.97
CA ALA A 107 -17.08 -4.81 8.39
C ALA A 107 -17.37 -6.32 8.15
N GLY A 108 -16.36 -7.19 8.19
CA GLY A 108 -16.55 -8.63 8.13
C GLY A 108 -17.07 -9.25 9.42
N GLN A 109 -17.10 -8.51 10.53
CA GLN A 109 -17.58 -9.00 11.83
C GLN A 109 -19.04 -8.60 12.03
N GLN A 110 -19.86 -9.54 12.55
CA GLN A 110 -21.27 -9.28 12.82
C GLN A 110 -21.50 -8.68 14.21
N GLY A 111 -22.44 -7.74 14.30
CA GLY A 111 -22.90 -7.20 15.58
C GLY A 111 -21.91 -6.27 16.29
N VAL A 112 -20.88 -5.80 15.62
CA VAL A 112 -19.90 -4.88 16.18
C VAL A 112 -20.08 -3.45 15.66
N ALA A 113 -19.80 -2.47 16.51
CA ALA A 113 -19.72 -1.07 16.08
C ALA A 113 -18.38 -0.84 15.35
N LEU A 114 -18.46 -0.31 14.14
CA LEU A 114 -17.27 0.01 13.36
C LEU A 114 -16.63 1.32 13.86
N PRO A 115 -15.31 1.45 13.78
CA PRO A 115 -14.65 2.72 14.06
C PRO A 115 -15.07 3.78 13.04
N THR A 116 -15.10 5.04 13.47
CA THR A 116 -15.31 6.16 12.56
C THR A 116 -14.12 6.30 11.64
N VAL A 117 -14.36 6.42 10.34
CA VAL A 117 -13.34 6.69 9.33
C VAL A 117 -13.50 8.12 8.80
N SER A 118 -12.39 8.70 8.37
CA SER A 118 -12.33 10.09 7.92
C SER A 118 -12.21 10.18 6.39
N CYS A 119 -12.65 11.29 5.80
CA CYS A 119 -12.28 11.57 4.41
C CYS A 119 -10.79 11.96 4.33
N HIS A 120 -10.21 11.91 3.13
CA HIS A 120 -8.79 12.21 2.89
C HIS A 120 -8.34 13.56 3.47
N LEU A 121 -9.16 14.62 3.32
CA LEU A 121 -8.84 15.95 3.83
C LEU A 121 -8.78 15.99 5.38
N GLN A 122 -9.73 15.31 6.04
CA GLN A 122 -9.75 15.18 7.49
C GLN A 122 -8.57 14.34 7.99
N ALA A 123 -8.27 13.24 7.30
CA ALA A 123 -7.11 12.40 7.61
C ALA A 123 -5.81 13.22 7.56
N LYS A 124 -5.59 13.99 6.48
CA LYS A 124 -4.42 14.89 6.38
C LYS A 124 -4.35 15.90 7.52
N ALA A 125 -5.47 16.49 7.92
CA ALA A 125 -5.50 17.44 9.04
C ALA A 125 -5.12 16.77 10.37
N LEU A 126 -5.60 15.55 10.63
CA LEU A 126 -5.25 14.79 11.84
C LEU A 126 -3.78 14.38 11.84
N LEU A 127 -3.24 13.94 10.71
CA LEU A 127 -1.82 13.62 10.57
C LEU A 127 -0.93 14.85 10.79
N ALA A 128 -1.29 15.99 10.22
CA ALA A 128 -0.58 17.25 10.42
C ALA A 128 -0.62 17.73 11.89
N ALA A 129 -1.67 17.38 12.62
CA ALA A 129 -1.79 17.65 14.06
C ALA A 129 -1.05 16.63 14.96
N GLY A 130 -0.34 15.66 14.36
CA GLY A 130 0.36 14.60 15.11
C GLY A 130 -0.57 13.55 15.75
N ASN A 131 -1.77 13.38 15.22
CA ASN A 131 -2.77 12.43 15.70
C ASN A 131 -3.11 11.36 14.64
N PRO A 132 -2.22 10.38 14.38
CA PRO A 132 -2.42 9.37 13.34
C PRO A 132 -3.42 8.26 13.73
N ASP A 133 -3.55 7.90 15.01
CA ASP A 133 -4.30 6.71 15.45
C ASP A 133 -5.76 6.66 14.95
N PRO A 134 -6.54 7.75 14.86
CA PRO A 134 -7.90 7.68 14.32
C PRO A 134 -7.98 7.38 12.82
N VAL A 135 -6.91 7.55 12.07
CA VAL A 135 -6.92 7.50 10.60
C VAL A 135 -5.96 6.49 9.99
N MET A 136 -4.95 6.04 10.71
CA MET A 136 -3.97 5.08 10.24
C MET A 136 -4.21 3.69 10.84
N LEU A 137 -3.66 2.67 10.19
CA LEU A 137 -3.62 1.30 10.69
C LEU A 137 -2.85 1.20 12.00
N ARG A 138 -3.11 0.13 12.76
CA ARG A 138 -2.27 -0.35 13.86
C ARG A 138 -1.51 -1.59 13.42
N TRP A 139 -0.32 -1.82 14.00
CA TRP A 139 0.47 -3.01 13.68
C TRP A 139 -0.27 -4.33 13.93
N SER A 140 -1.18 -4.37 14.91
CA SER A 140 -2.04 -5.54 15.15
C SER A 140 -2.99 -5.84 13.97
N GLU A 141 -3.48 -4.80 13.29
CA GLU A 141 -4.33 -4.91 12.10
C GLU A 141 -3.50 -5.33 10.88
N VAL A 142 -2.30 -4.76 10.72
CA VAL A 142 -1.33 -5.13 9.69
C VAL A 142 -1.01 -6.63 9.79
N LEU A 143 -0.67 -7.12 10.99
CA LEU A 143 -0.37 -8.54 11.23
C LEU A 143 -1.58 -9.44 10.95
N ALA A 144 -2.78 -9.03 11.36
CA ALA A 144 -4.00 -9.80 11.10
C ALA A 144 -4.32 -9.89 9.61
N MET A 145 -4.13 -8.80 8.84
CA MET A 145 -4.31 -8.79 7.38
C MET A 145 -3.26 -9.67 6.67
N GLN A 146 -2.01 -9.67 7.15
CA GLN A 146 -0.96 -10.53 6.63
C GLN A 146 -1.26 -12.02 6.89
N GLU A 147 -1.61 -12.37 8.14
CA GLU A 147 -1.97 -13.74 8.52
C GLU A 147 -3.16 -14.26 7.71
N ALA A 148 -4.14 -13.41 7.47
CA ALA A 148 -5.31 -13.73 6.65
C ALA A 148 -5.01 -13.85 5.14
N GLY A 149 -3.81 -13.47 4.68
CA GLY A 149 -3.41 -13.51 3.28
C GLY A 149 -4.11 -12.51 2.37
N SER A 150 -4.84 -11.54 2.93
CA SER A 150 -5.53 -10.50 2.14
C SER A 150 -4.59 -9.39 1.68
N PHE A 151 -3.55 -9.12 2.46
CA PHE A 151 -2.53 -8.12 2.15
C PHE A 151 -1.12 -8.63 2.45
N GLU A 152 -0.18 -8.13 1.67
CA GLU A 152 1.24 -8.05 2.03
C GLU A 152 1.68 -6.59 2.09
N PHE A 153 2.79 -6.31 2.77
CA PHE A 153 3.16 -4.96 3.14
C PHE A 153 4.58 -4.60 2.71
N HIS A 154 4.70 -3.41 2.12
CA HIS A 154 5.95 -2.88 1.62
C HIS A 154 6.11 -1.40 1.99
N SER A 155 7.21 -0.77 1.58
CA SER A 155 7.56 0.58 2.01
C SER A 155 6.89 1.67 1.18
N HIS A 156 6.29 2.66 1.88
CA HIS A 156 5.93 3.97 1.33
C HIS A 156 6.70 5.09 2.04
N THR A 157 7.98 4.84 2.35
CA THR A 157 8.85 5.57 3.27
C THR A 157 8.43 5.46 4.75
N HIS A 158 9.19 6.08 5.64
CA HIS A 158 8.83 6.18 7.05
C HIS A 158 7.93 7.37 7.35
N THR A 159 8.16 8.50 6.67
CA THR A 159 7.51 9.78 6.98
C THR A 159 6.57 10.29 5.88
N HIS A 160 6.65 9.78 4.65
CA HIS A 160 5.95 10.26 3.46
C HIS A 160 6.34 11.68 3.04
N ASN A 161 7.50 12.17 3.47
CA ASN A 161 7.94 13.51 3.15
C ASN A 161 8.42 13.65 1.70
N ARG A 162 8.09 14.78 1.09
CA ARG A 162 8.63 15.27 -0.17
C ARG A 162 9.85 16.13 0.14
N TRP A 163 10.99 15.45 0.35
CA TRP A 163 12.26 16.11 0.72
C TRP A 163 12.74 17.12 -0.32
N ASP A 164 12.36 16.92 -1.57
CA ASP A 164 12.63 17.86 -2.67
C ASP A 164 11.88 19.20 -2.56
N LEU A 165 10.87 19.29 -1.71
CA LEU A 165 10.07 20.51 -1.50
C LEU A 165 10.42 21.26 -0.20
N THR A 166 11.40 20.80 0.57
CA THR A 166 11.78 21.43 1.84
C THR A 166 12.56 22.73 1.68
N GLY A 167 13.08 22.99 0.49
CA GLY A 167 13.96 24.15 0.23
C GLY A 167 15.41 23.98 0.68
N GLU A 168 15.77 22.81 1.18
CA GLU A 168 17.12 22.45 1.60
C GLU A 168 18.02 22.12 0.40
N SER A 169 19.34 22.03 0.62
CA SER A 169 20.26 21.58 -0.41
C SER A 169 19.96 20.16 -0.86
N ARG A 170 20.29 19.84 -2.11
CA ARG A 170 20.09 18.47 -2.64
C ARG A 170 20.77 17.39 -1.81
N GLU A 171 21.94 17.69 -1.28
CA GLU A 171 22.69 16.78 -0.42
C GLU A 171 21.94 16.45 0.87
N VAL A 172 21.37 17.48 1.53
CA VAL A 172 20.55 17.33 2.74
C VAL A 172 19.27 16.55 2.42
N CYS A 173 18.61 16.84 1.30
CA CYS A 173 17.43 16.07 0.86
C CYS A 173 17.75 14.59 0.67
N LEU A 174 18.91 14.24 0.09
CA LEU A 174 19.35 12.85 -0.07
C LEU A 174 19.68 12.18 1.26
N GLN A 175 20.26 12.90 2.22
CA GLN A 175 20.50 12.37 3.57
C GLN A 175 19.18 12.05 4.29
N HIS A 176 18.20 12.97 4.24
CA HIS A 176 16.88 12.74 4.79
C HIS A 176 16.17 11.56 4.13
N LEU A 177 16.17 11.47 2.81
CA LEU A 177 15.59 10.34 2.10
C LEU A 177 16.26 9.02 2.48
N LYS A 178 17.61 9.01 2.59
CA LYS A 178 18.33 7.80 3.02
C LYS A 178 17.88 7.33 4.40
N GLN A 179 17.76 8.25 5.35
CA GLN A 179 17.29 7.92 6.70
C GLN A 179 15.86 7.40 6.66
N ASP A 180 14.98 8.08 5.93
CA ASP A 180 13.57 7.72 5.77
C ASP A 180 13.39 6.30 5.19
N LEU A 181 14.15 5.95 4.17
CA LEU A 181 14.18 4.60 3.59
C LEU A 181 14.73 3.56 4.56
N THR A 182 15.78 3.90 5.31
CA THR A 182 16.41 3.02 6.30
C THR A 182 15.42 2.70 7.43
N ASP A 183 14.77 3.72 7.98
CA ASP A 183 13.80 3.59 9.08
C ASP A 183 12.57 2.79 8.65
N SER A 184 12.09 3.01 7.41
CA SER A 184 10.99 2.24 6.87
C SER A 184 11.32 0.75 6.76
N ARG A 185 12.48 0.40 6.20
CA ARG A 185 12.92 -1.01 6.09
C ARG A 185 13.13 -1.66 7.46
N ALA A 186 13.75 -0.94 8.39
CA ALA A 186 13.95 -1.44 9.75
C ALA A 186 12.62 -1.72 10.45
N SER A 187 11.63 -0.81 10.33
CA SER A 187 10.29 -0.99 10.88
C SER A 187 9.60 -2.24 10.31
N LEU A 188 9.61 -2.39 8.99
CA LEU A 188 8.98 -3.55 8.33
C LEU A 188 9.67 -4.86 8.73
N GLN A 189 11.00 -4.89 8.75
CA GLN A 189 11.75 -6.07 9.19
C GLN A 189 11.45 -6.44 10.64
N GLN A 190 11.43 -5.46 11.53
CA GLN A 190 11.15 -5.68 12.96
C GLN A 190 9.73 -6.19 13.19
N ARG A 191 8.76 -5.68 12.45
CA ARG A 191 7.33 -5.96 12.66
C ARG A 191 6.85 -7.18 11.90
N LEU A 192 7.34 -7.40 10.69
CA LEU A 192 6.84 -8.44 9.77
C LEU A 192 7.84 -9.58 9.56
N GLY A 193 9.06 -9.46 10.08
CA GLY A 193 10.09 -10.49 10.01
C GLY A 193 10.74 -10.65 8.63
N ALA A 194 10.37 -9.82 7.65
CA ALA A 194 10.88 -9.92 6.28
C ALA A 194 11.45 -8.59 5.78
N MET A 195 12.54 -8.67 5.00
CA MET A 195 13.07 -7.52 4.28
C MET A 195 12.25 -7.29 3.01
N THR A 196 11.81 -6.05 2.78
CA THR A 196 11.16 -5.67 1.53
C THR A 196 12.17 -5.18 0.50
N GLU A 197 11.94 -5.55 -0.76
CA GLU A 197 12.62 -5.00 -1.94
C GLU A 197 11.70 -4.09 -2.76
N HIS A 198 10.43 -3.96 -2.36
CA HIS A 198 9.40 -3.18 -3.02
C HIS A 198 9.18 -1.86 -2.30
N PHE A 199 9.08 -0.78 -3.08
CA PHE A 199 8.96 0.58 -2.57
C PHE A 199 8.08 1.43 -3.50
N CYS A 200 7.11 2.16 -2.94
CA CYS A 200 6.30 3.14 -3.66
C CYS A 200 6.73 4.56 -3.31
N TRP A 201 6.92 5.39 -4.33
CA TRP A 201 7.33 6.78 -4.15
C TRP A 201 6.18 7.64 -3.60
N PRO A 202 6.40 8.42 -2.51
CA PRO A 202 5.43 9.40 -2.05
C PRO A 202 4.98 10.33 -3.19
N GLN A 203 3.66 10.41 -3.40
CA GLN A 203 3.05 11.18 -4.50
C GLN A 203 3.58 10.80 -5.91
N GLY A 204 4.18 9.64 -6.06
CA GLY A 204 4.76 9.17 -7.32
C GLY A 204 6.01 9.90 -7.79
N TYR A 205 6.57 10.82 -6.98
CA TYR A 205 7.72 11.62 -7.38
C TYR A 205 9.05 10.88 -7.19
N PHE A 206 9.88 10.93 -8.21
CA PHE A 206 11.25 10.42 -8.19
C PHE A 206 12.18 11.26 -9.05
N ALA A 207 13.48 11.12 -8.79
CA ALA A 207 14.56 11.69 -9.59
C ALA A 207 15.67 10.64 -9.70
N GLN A 208 16.58 10.79 -10.65
CA GLN A 208 17.59 9.77 -10.94
C GLN A 208 18.49 9.42 -9.74
N ASP A 209 18.89 10.43 -8.95
CA ASP A 209 19.66 10.25 -7.74
C ASP A 209 18.84 9.64 -6.59
N TYR A 210 17.52 9.90 -6.52
CA TYR A 210 16.60 9.24 -5.61
C TYR A 210 16.48 7.75 -5.94
N VAL A 211 16.35 7.42 -7.23
CA VAL A 211 16.33 6.02 -7.69
C VAL A 211 17.62 5.29 -7.30
N ALA A 212 18.79 5.90 -7.59
CA ALA A 212 20.09 5.32 -7.22
C ALA A 212 20.21 5.11 -5.70
N LEU A 213 19.71 6.05 -4.91
CA LEU A 213 19.70 5.95 -3.45
C LEU A 213 18.78 4.84 -2.94
N ALA A 214 17.57 4.71 -3.49
CA ALA A 214 16.64 3.64 -3.13
C ALA A 214 17.23 2.26 -3.46
N GLN A 215 17.85 2.12 -4.63
CA GLN A 215 18.55 0.88 -5.02
C GLN A 215 19.73 0.57 -4.08
N ALA A 216 20.54 1.56 -3.74
CA ALA A 216 21.63 1.41 -2.78
C ALA A 216 21.11 1.09 -1.36
N SER A 217 19.89 1.47 -1.03
CA SER A 217 19.19 1.11 0.21
C SER A 217 18.54 -0.27 0.16
N GLY A 218 18.66 -1.02 -0.96
CA GLY A 218 18.19 -2.39 -1.13
C GLY A 218 16.75 -2.53 -1.64
N PHE A 219 16.17 -1.47 -2.22
CA PHE A 219 14.91 -1.56 -2.95
C PHE A 219 15.20 -1.84 -4.43
N GLN A 220 14.56 -2.83 -5.00
CA GLN A 220 14.76 -3.24 -6.40
C GLN A 220 13.57 -2.85 -7.27
N TYR A 221 12.36 -2.91 -6.72
CA TYR A 221 11.10 -2.66 -7.42
C TYR A 221 10.49 -1.35 -6.92
N LEU A 222 10.50 -0.34 -7.80
CA LEU A 222 10.11 1.03 -7.47
C LEU A 222 8.80 1.38 -8.18
N TYR A 223 7.77 1.70 -7.40
CA TYR A 223 6.43 1.99 -7.91
C TYR A 223 6.20 3.49 -8.00
N THR A 224 5.53 3.92 -9.06
CA THR A 224 5.26 5.33 -9.37
C THR A 224 3.86 5.48 -9.96
N THR A 225 3.36 6.72 -10.04
CA THR A 225 2.07 7.07 -10.63
C THR A 225 2.16 7.47 -12.10
N VAL A 226 3.28 7.21 -12.78
CA VAL A 226 3.42 7.51 -14.21
C VAL A 226 2.40 6.68 -14.98
N ALA A 227 1.38 7.36 -15.53
CA ALA A 227 0.35 6.72 -16.32
C ALA A 227 0.94 6.24 -17.68
N HIS A 228 0.36 5.17 -18.22
CA HIS A 228 0.76 4.55 -19.49
C HIS A 228 2.12 3.82 -19.46
N GLY A 229 2.68 3.57 -18.28
CA GLY A 229 3.76 2.61 -18.14
C GLY A 229 3.26 1.24 -18.63
N GLN A 230 3.85 0.70 -19.69
CA GLN A 230 3.78 -0.73 -19.91
C GLN A 230 4.64 -1.38 -18.83
N ASN A 231 4.20 -2.51 -18.29
CA ASN A 231 5.02 -3.33 -17.40
C ASN A 231 6.15 -3.90 -18.29
N LEU A 232 7.22 -3.13 -18.44
CA LEU A 232 8.41 -3.46 -19.19
C LEU A 232 9.48 -4.02 -18.28
#